data_720391848c1fe4a1659b79e16fb32fee
#
_entry.id   720391848c1fe4a1659b79e16fb32fee
#
_cell.length_a   1.000
_cell.length_b   1.000
_cell.length_c   1.000
_cell.angle_alpha   90.00
_cell.angle_beta   90.00
_cell.angle_gamma   90.00
#
_symmetry.space_group_name_H-M   'P 1'
#
loop_
_entity.id
_entity.type
_entity.pdbx_description
1 polymer ?
#
loop_
_entity_poly.entity_id
_entity_poly.type
_entity_poly.pdbx_seq_one_letter_code
_entity_poly.pdbx_strand_id
1 'polypeptide(L)'
;MQYDPIKRVLGNIFNHSTWSRKLFYQLLDLLLLRTWHIKKAIRKWSRTIDGAASILDAGSGFGQYSYFLARKNPSWQILGVDVKEEQIEDCQHFFKKAGLTNANFLLADLTKFIHQESYDLILSVDVMEHIEEDGKVFSNFYQSLKKNGLLLISTPSDKGGSDVHHTNEKHDQKISFIDEHVRDGYSVEEITTKLKNAGFSKVDVAYSYGWPGKISWKLSMKYPISLLNVSKLFFIILPIYYLAIYWFALLMNLLDINLNHNTGTGLIVKAQR
;
A
#
# COMPACT_ATOMS: atom_id res chain seq x y z
N MET A 1 -11.64 -17.03 -2.29
CA MET A 1 -10.99 -15.89 -1.63
C MET A 1 -11.99 -15.18 -0.74
N GLN A 2 -11.89 -15.34 0.57
CA GLN A 2 -12.74 -14.58 1.50
C GLN A 2 -12.14 -13.21 1.72
N TYR A 3 -12.86 -12.21 1.37
CA TYR A 3 -12.54 -10.79 1.54
C TYR A 3 -12.48 -10.44 3.03
N ASP A 4 -11.46 -9.68 3.45
CA ASP A 4 -11.38 -9.13 4.81
C ASP A 4 -12.70 -8.46 5.19
N PRO A 5 -13.42 -8.94 6.21
CA PRO A 5 -14.76 -8.45 6.56
C PRO A 5 -14.78 -6.95 6.85
N ILE A 6 -13.69 -6.40 7.39
CA ILE A 6 -13.60 -4.96 7.70
C ILE A 6 -13.45 -4.14 6.43
N LYS A 7 -12.64 -4.57 5.47
CA LYS A 7 -12.51 -3.86 4.18
C LYS A 7 -13.83 -3.88 3.42
N ARG A 8 -14.58 -4.99 3.49
CA ARG A 8 -15.91 -5.11 2.88
C ARG A 8 -16.93 -4.18 3.54
N VAL A 9 -16.95 -4.14 4.88
CA VAL A 9 -17.84 -3.24 5.64
C VAL A 9 -17.49 -1.78 5.37
N LEU A 10 -16.21 -1.43 5.39
CA LEU A 10 -15.73 -0.08 5.07
C LEU A 10 -16.00 0.28 3.60
N GLY A 11 -15.77 -0.64 2.66
CA GLY A 11 -16.10 -0.45 1.25
C GLY A 11 -17.59 -0.14 1.08
N ASN A 12 -18.47 -0.92 1.66
CA ASN A 12 -19.91 -0.70 1.59
C ASN A 12 -20.36 0.64 2.19
N ILE A 13 -19.72 1.10 3.27
CA ILE A 13 -20.06 2.39 3.90
C ILE A 13 -19.57 3.57 3.04
N PHE A 14 -18.39 3.47 2.44
CA PHE A 14 -17.75 4.59 1.75
C PHE A 14 -18.01 4.62 0.23
N ASN A 15 -18.54 3.55 -0.37
CA ASN A 15 -18.86 3.50 -1.81
C ASN A 15 -20.17 4.22 -2.19
N HIS A 16 -20.98 4.64 -1.22
CA HIS A 16 -22.27 5.29 -1.49
C HIS A 16 -22.16 6.68 -2.15
N SER A 17 -21.04 7.40 -1.96
CA SER A 17 -20.85 8.71 -2.57
C SER A 17 -19.38 9.02 -2.87
N THR A 18 -19.16 9.89 -3.87
CA THR A 18 -17.80 10.38 -4.19
C THR A 18 -17.18 11.15 -3.01
N TRP A 19 -17.98 11.80 -2.18
CA TRP A 19 -17.51 12.53 -1.00
C TRP A 19 -17.02 11.57 0.08
N SER A 20 -17.81 10.55 0.39
CA SER A 20 -17.44 9.55 1.40
C SER A 20 -16.16 8.79 1.00
N ARG A 21 -16.00 8.46 -0.29
CA ARG A 21 -14.78 7.83 -0.81
C ARG A 21 -13.55 8.75 -0.68
N LYS A 22 -13.70 10.03 -0.99
CA LYS A 22 -12.61 11.02 -0.79
C LYS A 22 -12.24 11.15 0.68
N LEU A 23 -13.22 11.18 1.59
CA LEU A 23 -13.00 11.19 3.03
C LEU A 23 -12.26 9.91 3.47
N PHE A 24 -12.68 8.76 2.97
CA PHE A 24 -11.99 7.49 3.26
C PHE A 24 -10.52 7.53 2.85
N TYR A 25 -10.19 8.00 1.64
CA TYR A 25 -8.80 8.16 1.23
C TYR A 25 -8.03 9.12 2.13
N GLN A 26 -8.64 10.21 2.58
CA GLN A 26 -8.01 11.14 3.52
C GLN A 26 -7.73 10.48 4.89
N LEU A 27 -8.66 9.66 5.37
CA LEU A 27 -8.46 8.89 6.61
C LEU A 27 -7.33 7.86 6.45
N LEU A 28 -7.28 7.11 5.34
CA LEU A 28 -6.18 6.20 5.07
C LEU A 28 -4.83 6.95 4.97
N ASP A 29 -4.83 8.11 4.31
CA ASP A 29 -3.66 8.96 4.19
C ASP A 29 -3.17 9.47 5.55
N LEU A 30 -4.07 9.69 6.47
CA LEU A 30 -3.80 10.23 7.79
C LEU A 30 -3.30 9.13 8.75
N LEU A 31 -3.96 7.97 8.74
CA LEU A 31 -3.77 6.91 9.72
C LEU A 31 -2.67 5.91 9.34
N LEU A 32 -2.43 5.68 8.04
CA LEU A 32 -1.51 4.66 7.57
C LEU A 32 -0.12 5.23 7.31
N LEU A 33 0.85 4.91 8.16
CA LEU A 33 2.23 5.37 8.03
C LEU A 33 2.88 4.97 6.70
N ARG A 34 2.56 3.78 6.15
CA ARG A 34 3.04 3.38 4.81
C ARG A 34 2.70 4.40 3.73
N THR A 35 1.51 5.00 3.81
CA THR A 35 1.08 6.05 2.87
C THR A 35 1.99 7.28 2.94
N TRP A 36 2.49 7.62 4.11
CA TRP A 36 3.43 8.72 4.30
C TRP A 36 4.76 8.45 3.63
N HIS A 37 5.33 7.25 3.81
CA HIS A 37 6.56 6.80 3.16
C HIS A 37 6.40 6.80 1.63
N ILE A 38 5.34 6.18 1.12
CA ILE A 38 5.07 6.10 -0.31
C ILE A 38 4.88 7.49 -0.92
N LYS A 39 4.06 8.35 -0.32
CA LYS A 39 3.85 9.71 -0.81
C LYS A 39 5.11 10.56 -0.73
N LYS A 40 5.96 10.37 0.28
CA LYS A 40 7.29 11.01 0.34
C LYS A 40 8.18 10.55 -0.82
N ALA A 41 8.20 9.24 -1.11
CA ALA A 41 8.97 8.70 -2.22
C ALA A 41 8.44 9.20 -3.59
N ILE A 42 7.12 9.20 -3.80
CA ILE A 42 6.50 9.74 -5.02
C ILE A 42 6.78 11.24 -5.18
N ARG A 43 6.70 12.03 -4.11
CA ARG A 43 7.03 13.47 -4.17
C ARG A 43 8.50 13.69 -4.53
N LYS A 44 9.43 12.85 -4.04
CA LYS A 44 10.84 12.93 -4.42
C LYS A 44 11.02 12.55 -5.89
N TRP A 45 10.45 11.46 -6.35
CA TRP A 45 10.48 11.03 -7.74
C TRP A 45 9.84 12.07 -8.68
N SER A 46 8.70 12.64 -8.31
CA SER A 46 8.01 13.63 -9.14
C SER A 46 8.80 14.91 -9.44
N ARG A 47 9.84 15.20 -8.64
CA ARG A 47 10.74 16.34 -8.90
C ARG A 47 11.79 16.05 -9.97
N THR A 48 11.95 14.79 -10.34
CA THR A 48 12.87 14.34 -11.39
C THR A 48 12.18 14.14 -12.73
N ILE A 49 10.86 14.35 -12.78
CA ILE A 49 10.03 14.17 -13.99
C ILE A 49 9.52 15.52 -14.45
N ASP A 50 9.90 15.88 -15.67
CA ASP A 50 9.38 17.07 -16.34
C ASP A 50 8.23 16.69 -17.27
N GLY A 51 7.00 17.15 -16.94
CA GLY A 51 5.81 16.98 -17.78
C GLY A 51 5.03 15.68 -17.53
N ALA A 52 4.69 14.99 -18.60
CA ALA A 52 3.87 13.80 -18.57
C ALA A 52 4.64 12.57 -18.10
N ALA A 53 3.96 11.65 -17.44
CA ALA A 53 4.50 10.37 -17.04
C ALA A 53 3.43 9.28 -17.15
N SER A 54 3.87 8.06 -17.46
CA SER A 54 3.03 6.86 -17.44
C SER A 54 3.31 6.06 -16.18
N ILE A 55 2.27 5.74 -15.40
CA ILE A 55 2.39 5.14 -14.09
C ILE A 55 1.52 3.90 -14.02
N LEU A 56 2.09 2.79 -13.53
CA LEU A 56 1.36 1.58 -13.16
C LEU A 56 1.16 1.54 -11.65
N ASP A 57 -0.08 1.42 -11.20
CA ASP A 57 -0.47 1.10 -9.82
C ASP A 57 -0.81 -0.40 -9.78
N ALA A 58 0.19 -1.22 -9.47
CA ALA A 58 0.12 -2.68 -9.52
C ALA A 58 -0.45 -3.24 -8.22
N GLY A 59 -1.65 -3.80 -8.28
CA GLY A 59 -2.48 -4.13 -7.13
C GLY A 59 -3.18 -2.89 -6.58
N SER A 60 -3.92 -2.18 -7.45
CA SER A 60 -4.48 -0.87 -7.15
C SER A 60 -5.54 -0.87 -6.04
N GLY A 61 -6.13 -2.04 -5.77
CA GLY A 61 -7.16 -2.19 -4.74
C GLY A 61 -8.27 -1.15 -4.88
N PHE A 62 -8.50 -0.38 -3.82
CA PHE A 62 -9.50 0.70 -3.81
C PHE A 62 -9.08 1.96 -4.58
N GLY A 63 -7.93 1.99 -5.27
CA GLY A 63 -7.47 3.12 -6.06
C GLY A 63 -6.99 4.34 -5.27
N GLN A 64 -6.61 4.18 -3.98
CA GLN A 64 -6.13 5.29 -3.15
C GLN A 64 -4.91 6.00 -3.76
N TYR A 65 -3.92 5.22 -4.19
CA TYR A 65 -2.69 5.76 -4.77
C TYR A 65 -2.92 6.28 -6.19
N SER A 66 -3.71 5.58 -6.99
CA SER A 66 -4.17 6.07 -8.31
C SER A 66 -4.87 7.42 -8.19
N TYR A 67 -5.74 7.61 -7.17
CA TYR A 67 -6.41 8.88 -6.90
C TYR A 67 -5.42 9.99 -6.52
N PHE A 68 -4.46 9.70 -5.66
CA PHE A 68 -3.41 10.65 -5.28
C PHE A 68 -2.58 11.08 -6.50
N LEU A 69 -2.15 10.13 -7.33
CA LEU A 69 -1.33 10.36 -8.53
C LEU A 69 -2.10 11.18 -9.57
N ALA A 70 -3.34 10.80 -9.87
CA ALA A 70 -4.17 11.49 -10.86
C ALA A 70 -4.43 12.95 -10.50
N ARG A 71 -4.63 13.24 -9.21
CA ARG A 71 -4.81 14.61 -8.72
C ARG A 71 -3.52 15.40 -8.60
N LYS A 72 -2.39 14.71 -8.40
CA LYS A 72 -1.09 15.37 -8.23
C LYS A 72 -0.63 16.03 -9.52
N ASN A 73 -0.82 15.37 -10.64
CA ASN A 73 -0.49 15.95 -11.95
C ASN A 73 -1.48 15.44 -13.03
N PRO A 74 -2.32 16.31 -13.59
CA PRO A 74 -3.29 15.93 -14.62
C PRO A 74 -2.66 15.42 -15.93
N SER A 75 -1.38 15.72 -16.20
CA SER A 75 -0.67 15.21 -17.38
C SER A 75 -0.15 13.78 -17.24
N TRP A 76 -0.18 13.21 -16.01
CA TRP A 76 0.19 11.83 -15.80
C TRP A 76 -0.92 10.89 -16.23
N GLN A 77 -0.54 9.77 -16.86
CA GLN A 77 -1.47 8.69 -17.20
C GLN A 77 -1.25 7.53 -16.23
N ILE A 78 -2.30 7.16 -15.51
CA ILE A 78 -2.27 6.13 -14.50
C ILE A 78 -3.04 4.91 -15.00
N LEU A 79 -2.45 3.73 -14.93
CA LEU A 79 -3.14 2.46 -15.08
C LEU A 79 -3.11 1.72 -13.74
N GLY A 80 -4.29 1.55 -13.13
CA GLY A 80 -4.48 0.68 -11.97
C GLY A 80 -4.77 -0.75 -12.45
N VAL A 81 -4.08 -1.73 -11.88
CA VAL A 81 -4.28 -3.14 -12.19
C VAL A 81 -4.56 -3.91 -10.91
N ASP A 82 -5.60 -4.75 -10.93
CA ASP A 82 -5.92 -5.67 -9.83
C ASP A 82 -6.53 -6.96 -10.38
N VAL A 83 -6.50 -8.03 -9.58
CA VAL A 83 -7.13 -9.33 -9.89
C VAL A 83 -8.59 -9.41 -9.44
N LYS A 84 -9.07 -8.41 -8.69
CA LYS A 84 -10.44 -8.37 -8.14
C LYS A 84 -11.32 -7.49 -9.01
N GLU A 85 -12.20 -8.14 -9.81
CA GLU A 85 -13.12 -7.47 -10.74
C GLU A 85 -13.98 -6.41 -10.04
N GLU A 86 -14.54 -6.73 -8.86
CA GLU A 86 -15.35 -5.80 -8.05
C GLU A 86 -14.60 -4.50 -7.72
N GLN A 87 -13.28 -4.57 -7.46
CA GLN A 87 -12.46 -3.39 -7.15
C GLN A 87 -12.20 -2.55 -8.42
N ILE A 88 -11.97 -3.21 -9.53
CA ILE A 88 -11.75 -2.55 -10.84
C ILE A 88 -13.01 -1.78 -11.25
N GLU A 89 -14.17 -2.42 -11.22
CA GLU A 89 -15.46 -1.78 -11.56
C GLU A 89 -15.76 -0.59 -10.63
N ASP A 90 -15.55 -0.77 -9.34
CA ASP A 90 -15.75 0.26 -8.34
C ASP A 90 -14.81 1.47 -8.55
N CYS A 91 -13.54 1.22 -8.85
CA CYS A 91 -12.58 2.27 -9.20
C CYS A 91 -13.00 3.01 -10.48
N GLN A 92 -13.34 2.29 -11.56
CA GLN A 92 -13.78 2.88 -12.81
C GLN A 92 -15.00 3.81 -12.59
N HIS A 93 -15.98 3.31 -11.83
CA HIS A 93 -17.18 4.10 -11.51
C HIS A 93 -16.86 5.36 -10.69
N PHE A 94 -16.05 5.21 -9.63
CA PHE A 94 -15.65 6.33 -8.78
C PHE A 94 -14.85 7.39 -9.55
N PHE A 95 -13.85 7.00 -10.34
CA PHE A 95 -12.99 7.94 -11.07
C PHE A 95 -13.77 8.70 -12.14
N LYS A 96 -14.68 8.02 -12.84
CA LYS A 96 -15.63 8.66 -13.78
C LYS A 96 -16.49 9.71 -13.07
N LYS A 97 -17.09 9.37 -11.93
CA LYS A 97 -17.89 10.32 -11.12
C LYS A 97 -17.06 11.47 -10.54
N ALA A 98 -15.79 11.22 -10.23
CA ALA A 98 -14.88 12.23 -9.70
C ALA A 98 -14.31 13.16 -10.79
N GLY A 99 -14.58 12.89 -12.07
CA GLY A 99 -14.07 13.66 -13.21
C GLY A 99 -12.58 13.47 -13.46
N LEU A 100 -11.99 12.34 -13.03
CA LEU A 100 -10.60 12.01 -13.23
C LEU A 100 -10.46 11.14 -14.49
N THR A 101 -10.05 11.77 -15.60
CA THR A 101 -9.95 11.13 -16.93
C THR A 101 -8.57 10.58 -17.23
N ASN A 102 -7.59 10.85 -16.37
CA ASN A 102 -6.19 10.46 -16.54
C ASN A 102 -5.81 9.21 -15.74
N ALA A 103 -6.80 8.46 -15.25
CA ALA A 103 -6.58 7.16 -14.61
C ALA A 103 -7.59 6.13 -15.14
N ASN A 104 -7.07 4.98 -15.55
CA ASN A 104 -7.83 3.84 -16.04
C ASN A 104 -7.55 2.62 -15.17
N PHE A 105 -8.46 1.63 -15.19
CA PHE A 105 -8.34 0.42 -14.38
C PHE A 105 -8.56 -0.82 -15.25
N LEU A 106 -7.74 -1.85 -15.02
CA LEU A 106 -7.74 -3.07 -15.81
C LEU A 106 -7.69 -4.29 -14.88
N LEU A 107 -8.60 -5.24 -15.12
CA LEU A 107 -8.55 -6.56 -14.50
C LEU A 107 -7.41 -7.35 -15.13
N ALA A 108 -6.35 -7.63 -14.37
CA ALA A 108 -5.24 -8.45 -14.83
C ALA A 108 -4.44 -9.07 -13.69
N ASP A 109 -3.82 -10.20 -13.98
CA ASP A 109 -2.91 -10.94 -13.12
C ASP A 109 -1.47 -10.45 -13.38
N LEU A 110 -0.80 -9.93 -12.35
CA LEU A 110 0.56 -9.39 -12.43
C LEU A 110 1.59 -10.44 -12.86
N THR A 111 1.31 -11.75 -12.65
CA THR A 111 2.19 -12.84 -13.13
C THR A 111 2.19 -12.97 -14.65
N LYS A 112 1.19 -12.40 -15.33
CA LYS A 112 1.01 -12.44 -16.79
C LYS A 112 1.02 -11.06 -17.43
N PHE A 113 0.93 -9.99 -16.64
CA PHE A 113 0.81 -8.63 -17.12
C PHE A 113 2.19 -8.06 -17.49
N ILE A 114 2.37 -7.70 -18.75
CA ILE A 114 3.57 -7.05 -19.28
C ILE A 114 3.14 -6.00 -20.30
N HIS A 115 3.58 -4.77 -20.13
CA HIS A 115 3.54 -3.71 -21.14
C HIS A 115 4.96 -3.21 -21.36
N GLN A 116 5.62 -3.70 -22.39
CA GLN A 116 7.04 -3.43 -22.68
C GLN A 116 7.38 -1.94 -22.65
N GLU A 117 8.35 -1.55 -21.81
CA GLU A 117 8.92 -0.20 -21.73
C GLU A 117 7.89 0.94 -21.68
N SER A 118 6.79 0.73 -20.96
CA SER A 118 5.63 1.63 -21.00
C SER A 118 5.56 2.60 -19.81
N TYR A 119 6.20 2.27 -18.67
CA TYR A 119 5.99 3.02 -17.44
C TYR A 119 7.26 3.73 -16.95
N ASP A 120 7.08 4.98 -16.50
CA ASP A 120 8.11 5.78 -15.83
C ASP A 120 8.18 5.43 -14.34
N LEU A 121 7.06 5.01 -13.76
CA LEU A 121 6.93 4.53 -12.39
C LEU A 121 6.01 3.31 -12.34
N ILE A 122 6.44 2.28 -11.62
CA ILE A 122 5.57 1.20 -11.17
C ILE A 122 5.48 1.30 -9.64
N LEU A 123 4.27 1.35 -9.12
CA LEU A 123 3.97 1.34 -7.69
C LEU A 123 3.31 0.02 -7.32
N SER A 124 3.79 -0.64 -6.25
CA SER A 124 3.19 -1.85 -5.69
C SER A 124 3.19 -1.75 -4.17
N VAL A 125 2.01 -1.68 -3.54
CA VAL A 125 1.87 -1.43 -2.11
C VAL A 125 1.03 -2.52 -1.46
N ASP A 126 1.66 -3.31 -0.59
CA ASP A 126 1.07 -4.46 0.10
C ASP A 126 0.41 -5.45 -0.89
N VAL A 127 1.18 -5.89 -1.87
CA VAL A 127 0.75 -6.80 -2.93
C VAL A 127 1.68 -8.01 -3.04
N MET A 128 3.00 -7.78 -2.98
CA MET A 128 4.00 -8.81 -3.29
C MET A 128 4.00 -9.96 -2.28
N GLU A 129 3.60 -9.71 -1.05
CA GLU A 129 3.42 -10.73 0.00
C GLU A 129 2.29 -11.73 -0.29
N HIS A 130 1.38 -11.39 -1.20
CA HIS A 130 0.26 -12.24 -1.61
C HIS A 130 0.55 -13.08 -2.86
N ILE A 131 1.71 -12.87 -3.53
CA ILE A 131 2.02 -13.51 -4.81
C ILE A 131 3.11 -14.56 -4.61
N GLU A 132 2.78 -15.82 -4.93
CA GLU A 132 3.74 -16.93 -4.81
C GLU A 132 4.87 -16.82 -5.84
N GLU A 133 4.52 -16.57 -7.12
CA GLU A 133 5.48 -16.38 -8.21
C GLU A 133 6.02 -14.93 -8.30
N ASP A 134 6.44 -14.35 -7.18
CA ASP A 134 6.90 -12.96 -7.09
C ASP A 134 8.10 -12.65 -8.00
N GLY A 135 9.02 -13.60 -8.17
CA GLY A 135 10.15 -13.47 -9.09
C GLY A 135 9.74 -13.20 -10.52
N LYS A 136 8.63 -13.81 -10.97
CA LYS A 136 8.04 -13.58 -12.28
C LYS A 136 7.44 -12.17 -12.38
N VAL A 137 6.76 -11.72 -11.33
CA VAL A 137 6.22 -10.35 -11.27
C VAL A 137 7.34 -9.31 -11.29
N PHE A 138 8.43 -9.52 -10.56
CA PHE A 138 9.60 -8.62 -10.63
C PHE A 138 10.19 -8.55 -12.03
N SER A 139 10.29 -9.68 -12.74
CA SER A 139 10.72 -9.72 -14.14
C SER A 139 9.74 -8.97 -15.06
N ASN A 140 8.43 -9.14 -14.86
CA ASN A 140 7.41 -8.42 -15.61
C ASN A 140 7.48 -6.90 -15.36
N PHE A 141 7.70 -6.47 -14.12
CA PHE A 141 7.91 -5.07 -13.78
C PHE A 141 9.15 -4.49 -14.44
N TYR A 142 10.27 -5.24 -14.42
CA TYR A 142 11.50 -4.81 -15.10
C TYR A 142 11.26 -4.59 -16.60
N GLN A 143 10.60 -5.52 -17.29
CA GLN A 143 10.28 -5.41 -18.70
C GLN A 143 9.31 -4.24 -18.99
N SER A 144 8.38 -3.98 -18.08
CA SER A 144 7.35 -2.96 -18.25
C SER A 144 7.83 -1.54 -17.94
N LEU A 145 8.90 -1.38 -17.18
CA LEU A 145 9.52 -0.07 -16.94
C LEU A 145 10.26 0.42 -18.18
N LYS A 146 10.22 1.72 -18.44
CA LYS A 146 11.13 2.40 -19.38
C LYS A 146 12.55 2.39 -18.83
N LYS A 147 13.52 2.68 -19.70
CA LYS A 147 14.90 2.91 -19.27
C LYS A 147 14.94 4.05 -18.24
N ASN A 148 15.63 3.84 -17.12
CA ASN A 148 15.66 4.72 -15.96
C ASN A 148 14.32 4.82 -15.20
N GLY A 149 13.32 4.04 -15.54
CA GLY A 149 12.06 3.95 -14.80
C GLY A 149 12.26 3.43 -13.37
N LEU A 150 11.38 3.80 -12.48
CA LEU A 150 11.45 3.47 -11.06
C LEU A 150 10.37 2.44 -10.69
N LEU A 151 10.77 1.39 -9.99
CA LEU A 151 9.88 0.51 -9.23
C LEU A 151 9.89 0.96 -7.77
N LEU A 152 8.71 1.23 -7.20
CA LEU A 152 8.51 1.57 -5.80
C LEU A 152 7.59 0.54 -5.15
N ILE A 153 8.13 -0.20 -4.17
CA ILE A 153 7.39 -1.22 -3.43
C ILE A 153 7.28 -0.83 -1.96
N SER A 154 6.12 -1.08 -1.36
CA SER A 154 5.93 -1.21 0.09
C SER A 154 5.42 -2.61 0.38
N THR A 155 6.06 -3.30 1.31
CA THR A 155 5.70 -4.67 1.71
C THR A 155 6.10 -4.91 3.16
N PRO A 156 5.52 -5.87 3.88
CA PRO A 156 6.01 -6.30 5.19
C PRO A 156 7.46 -6.77 5.14
N SER A 157 8.19 -6.58 6.23
CA SER A 157 9.53 -7.16 6.43
C SER A 157 9.45 -8.46 7.20
N ASP A 158 10.50 -9.29 7.10
CA ASP A 158 10.71 -10.49 7.92
C ASP A 158 10.83 -10.21 9.42
N LYS A 159 11.08 -8.94 9.81
CA LYS A 159 11.11 -8.45 11.20
C LYS A 159 9.73 -8.02 11.71
N GLY A 160 8.74 -8.06 10.84
CA GLY A 160 7.36 -7.77 11.14
C GLY A 160 6.58 -9.04 11.36
N GLY A 161 6.94 -9.84 12.35
CA GLY A 161 6.03 -10.90 12.78
C GLY A 161 4.66 -10.27 13.01
N SER A 162 3.63 -10.75 12.30
CA SER A 162 2.28 -10.33 12.63
C SER A 162 2.11 -10.58 14.14
N ASP A 163 1.85 -9.53 14.91
CA ASP A 163 1.49 -9.66 16.35
C ASP A 163 0.27 -10.61 16.55
N VAL A 164 -0.16 -11.27 15.48
CA VAL A 164 -1.27 -12.22 15.37
C VAL A 164 -0.80 -13.68 15.40
N HIS A 165 0.50 -13.97 15.17
CA HIS A 165 1.00 -15.36 15.10
C HIS A 165 1.62 -15.91 16.41
N HIS A 166 1.59 -15.20 17.53
CA HIS A 166 2.06 -15.71 18.82
C HIS A 166 0.92 -16.02 19.80
N THR A 167 0.08 -16.99 19.45
CA THR A 167 -0.57 -17.84 20.44
C THR A 167 -0.57 -19.24 19.90
N ASN A 168 0.38 -20.05 20.41
CA ASN A 168 0.28 -21.49 20.41
C ASN A 168 -1.04 -21.90 21.07
N GLU A 169 -1.64 -22.92 20.45
CA GLU A 169 -2.60 -23.86 20.99
C GLU A 169 -4.08 -23.58 20.82
N LYS A 170 -4.63 -24.51 20.01
CA LYS A 170 -5.95 -25.17 20.09
C LYS A 170 -7.22 -24.31 19.97
N HIS A 171 -7.92 -24.61 18.85
CA HIS A 171 -9.36 -24.50 18.66
C HIS A 171 -10.00 -23.18 19.15
N ASP A 172 -10.05 -22.18 18.24
CA ASP A 172 -11.30 -21.52 17.92
C ASP A 172 -11.10 -20.55 16.74
N GLN A 173 -12.14 -20.34 15.98
CA GLN A 173 -12.24 -19.59 14.73
C GLN A 173 -11.28 -18.38 14.67
N LYS A 174 -10.16 -18.54 13.95
CA LYS A 174 -9.21 -17.48 13.65
C LYS A 174 -9.90 -16.43 12.79
N ILE A 175 -10.24 -15.31 13.34
CA ILE A 175 -10.44 -14.07 12.58
C ILE A 175 -9.04 -13.50 12.37
N SER A 176 -8.32 -14.03 11.40
CA SER A 176 -7.06 -13.43 10.96
C SER A 176 -7.37 -12.25 10.05
N PHE A 177 -6.82 -11.09 10.36
CA PHE A 177 -6.86 -9.92 9.47
C PHE A 177 -6.09 -10.13 8.15
N ILE A 178 -5.37 -11.26 8.00
CA ILE A 178 -4.36 -11.50 6.96
C ILE A 178 -4.37 -12.98 6.56
N ASP A 179 -5.53 -13.51 6.13
CA ASP A 179 -5.63 -14.93 5.71
C ASP A 179 -5.12 -15.22 4.29
N GLU A 180 -4.57 -14.22 3.57
CA GLU A 180 -4.15 -14.36 2.17
C GLU A 180 -2.64 -14.15 1.95
N HIS A 181 -1.82 -14.01 3.00
CA HIS A 181 -0.37 -13.91 2.82
C HIS A 181 0.25 -15.26 2.52
N VAL A 182 0.96 -15.38 1.40
CA VAL A 182 1.79 -16.57 1.10
C VAL A 182 3.15 -16.51 1.81
N ARG A 183 3.50 -15.33 2.35
CA ARG A 183 4.72 -15.10 3.15
C ARG A 183 4.50 -14.01 4.19
N ASP A 184 5.21 -14.10 5.32
CA ASP A 184 5.12 -13.12 6.42
C ASP A 184 5.76 -11.76 6.07
N GLY A 185 6.55 -11.69 5.00
CA GLY A 185 7.27 -10.52 4.53
C GLY A 185 8.59 -10.90 3.89
N TYR A 186 9.41 -9.90 3.57
CA TYR A 186 10.73 -10.10 2.94
C TYR A 186 11.86 -9.68 3.87
N SER A 187 12.98 -10.38 3.80
CA SER A 187 14.24 -9.82 4.27
C SER A 187 14.81 -8.83 3.25
N VAL A 188 15.67 -7.92 3.72
CA VAL A 188 16.35 -6.96 2.83
C VAL A 188 17.20 -7.70 1.80
N GLU A 189 17.87 -8.78 2.20
CA GLU A 189 18.72 -9.59 1.33
C GLU A 189 17.90 -10.33 0.27
N GLU A 190 16.80 -10.96 0.68
CA GLU A 190 15.92 -11.72 -0.21
C GLU A 190 15.36 -10.83 -1.32
N ILE A 191 14.70 -9.71 -0.95
CA ILE A 191 14.06 -8.83 -1.96
C ILE A 191 15.10 -8.18 -2.88
N THR A 192 16.28 -7.83 -2.35
CA THR A 192 17.39 -7.29 -3.14
C THR A 192 17.88 -8.31 -4.17
N THR A 193 18.05 -9.55 -3.75
CA THR A 193 18.51 -10.64 -4.63
C THR A 193 17.48 -10.93 -5.72
N LYS A 194 16.20 -11.03 -5.36
CA LYS A 194 15.12 -11.26 -6.33
C LYS A 194 15.04 -10.14 -7.37
N LEU A 195 15.15 -8.89 -6.96
CA LEU A 195 15.12 -7.74 -7.86
C LEU A 195 16.35 -7.69 -8.78
N LYS A 196 17.54 -7.98 -8.24
CA LYS A 196 18.76 -8.08 -9.08
C LYS A 196 18.65 -9.20 -10.11
N ASN A 197 18.13 -10.37 -9.72
CA ASN A 197 17.89 -11.49 -10.62
C ASN A 197 16.87 -11.15 -11.72
N ALA A 198 15.91 -10.27 -11.43
CA ALA A 198 14.96 -9.75 -12.42
C ALA A 198 15.56 -8.72 -13.38
N GLY A 199 16.80 -8.22 -13.13
CA GLY A 199 17.53 -7.31 -14.00
C GLY A 199 17.74 -5.89 -13.47
N PHE A 200 17.19 -5.54 -12.30
CA PHE A 200 17.35 -4.21 -11.71
C PHE A 200 18.81 -3.94 -11.31
N SER A 201 19.38 -2.87 -11.86
CA SER A 201 20.80 -2.52 -11.63
C SER A 201 21.04 -1.86 -10.27
N LYS A 202 20.08 -1.04 -9.83
CA LYS A 202 20.15 -0.30 -8.56
C LYS A 202 18.93 -0.61 -7.70
N VAL A 203 19.18 -1.16 -6.53
CA VAL A 203 18.15 -1.52 -5.55
C VAL A 203 18.50 -0.85 -4.21
N ASP A 204 17.59 0.00 -3.73
CA ASP A 204 17.68 0.69 -2.44
C ASP A 204 16.52 0.22 -1.56
N VAL A 205 16.82 -0.38 -0.42
CA VAL A 205 15.85 -0.94 0.51
C VAL A 205 16.00 -0.25 1.86
N ALA A 206 14.92 0.30 2.37
CA ALA A 206 14.89 0.93 3.68
C ALA A 206 13.78 0.32 4.55
N TYR A 207 14.06 0.14 5.83
CA TYR A 207 13.01 -0.22 6.79
C TYR A 207 12.05 0.94 7.02
N SER A 208 10.78 0.63 7.12
CA SER A 208 9.72 1.48 7.63
C SER A 208 9.10 0.86 8.88
N TYR A 209 8.28 1.63 9.59
CA TYR A 209 7.76 1.20 10.88
C TYR A 209 8.88 0.78 11.86
N GLY A 210 9.89 1.64 12.01
CA GLY A 210 10.89 1.53 13.06
C GLY A 210 10.26 1.72 14.45
N TRP A 211 11.04 2.05 15.46
CA TRP A 211 10.48 2.23 16.80
C TRP A 211 9.39 3.31 16.89
N PRO A 212 9.50 4.50 16.20
CA PRO A 212 8.42 5.48 16.26
C PRO A 212 7.18 4.99 15.51
N GLY A 213 7.35 4.37 14.34
CA GLY A 213 6.26 3.84 13.54
C GLY A 213 5.49 2.72 14.25
N LYS A 214 6.19 1.85 14.99
CA LYS A 214 5.54 0.83 15.84
C LYS A 214 4.67 1.47 16.93
N ILE A 215 5.13 2.55 17.56
CA ILE A 215 4.34 3.28 18.56
C ILE A 215 3.12 3.91 17.89
N SER A 216 3.32 4.63 16.79
CA SER A 216 2.22 5.24 16.04
C SER A 216 1.18 4.20 15.62
N TRP A 217 1.60 3.07 15.04
CA TRP A 217 0.70 2.01 14.62
C TRP A 217 -0.12 1.42 15.79
N LYS A 218 0.52 1.19 16.94
CA LYS A 218 -0.20 0.73 18.13
C LYS A 218 -1.28 1.71 18.56
N LEU A 219 -0.96 3.00 18.57
CA LEU A 219 -1.88 4.05 18.99
C LEU A 219 -2.98 4.33 17.96
N SER A 220 -2.64 4.39 16.66
CA SER A 220 -3.58 4.78 15.62
C SER A 220 -4.43 3.63 15.08
N MET A 221 -3.95 2.38 15.19
CA MET A 221 -4.60 1.22 14.59
C MET A 221 -4.87 0.10 15.60
N LYS A 222 -3.83 -0.45 16.25
CA LYS A 222 -3.96 -1.66 17.09
C LYS A 222 -4.97 -1.46 18.24
N TYR A 223 -4.78 -0.43 19.05
CA TYR A 223 -5.66 -0.20 20.20
C TYR A 223 -7.10 0.16 19.80
N PRO A 224 -7.35 1.08 18.85
CA PRO A 224 -8.71 1.34 18.36
C PRO A 224 -9.41 0.09 17.83
N ILE A 225 -8.74 -0.71 17.03
CA ILE A 225 -9.30 -1.96 16.48
C ILE A 225 -9.60 -2.95 17.61
N SER A 226 -8.66 -3.13 18.54
CA SER A 226 -8.87 -4.02 19.69
C SER A 226 -10.07 -3.60 20.54
N LEU A 227 -10.25 -2.29 20.77
CA LEU A 227 -11.42 -1.77 21.50
C LEU A 227 -12.72 -2.04 20.76
N LEU A 228 -12.76 -1.85 19.45
CA LEU A 228 -13.93 -2.13 18.61
C LEU A 228 -14.28 -3.62 18.57
N ASN A 229 -13.28 -4.51 18.65
CA ASN A 229 -13.51 -5.94 18.74
C ASN A 229 -14.16 -6.35 20.08
N VAL A 230 -13.90 -5.60 21.16
CA VAL A 230 -14.55 -5.83 22.47
C VAL A 230 -16.01 -5.36 22.44
N SER A 231 -16.27 -4.17 21.91
CA SER A 231 -17.64 -3.64 21.79
C SER A 231 -17.75 -2.55 20.73
N LYS A 232 -18.78 -2.64 19.88
CA LYS A 232 -19.12 -1.58 18.91
C LYS A 232 -19.46 -0.24 19.58
N LEU A 233 -19.80 -0.21 20.87
CA LEU A 233 -20.05 1.02 21.61
C LEU A 233 -18.82 1.93 21.67
N PHE A 234 -17.60 1.37 21.52
CA PHE A 234 -16.38 2.15 21.46
C PHE A 234 -16.31 3.09 20.25
N PHE A 235 -17.15 2.90 19.21
CA PHE A 235 -17.28 3.88 18.13
C PHE A 235 -17.60 5.31 18.63
N ILE A 236 -18.33 5.42 19.73
CA ILE A 236 -18.69 6.72 20.31
C ILE A 236 -17.46 7.39 20.95
N ILE A 237 -16.53 6.59 21.50
CA ILE A 237 -15.34 7.09 22.21
C ILE A 237 -14.17 7.37 21.24
N LEU A 238 -14.14 6.70 20.09
CA LEU A 238 -13.04 6.85 19.12
C LEU A 238 -12.75 8.29 18.69
N PRO A 239 -13.72 9.17 18.40
CA PRO A 239 -13.43 10.55 18.07
C PRO A 239 -12.66 11.29 19.17
N ILE A 240 -13.06 11.09 20.44
CA ILE A 240 -12.37 11.70 21.61
C ILE A 240 -10.98 11.10 21.76
N TYR A 241 -10.85 9.78 21.63
CA TYR A 241 -9.55 9.10 21.65
C TYR A 241 -8.59 9.67 20.60
N TYR A 242 -9.04 9.77 19.33
CA TYR A 242 -8.19 10.32 18.26
C TYR A 242 -7.88 11.80 18.47
N LEU A 243 -8.81 12.59 18.98
CA LEU A 243 -8.55 14.00 19.29
C LEU A 243 -7.40 14.15 20.32
N ALA A 244 -7.33 13.27 21.30
CA ALA A 244 -6.29 13.30 22.33
C ALA A 244 -4.95 12.68 21.87
N ILE A 245 -4.99 11.54 21.20
CA ILE A 245 -3.81 10.70 20.95
C ILE A 245 -3.19 10.94 19.58
N TYR A 246 -3.98 11.38 18.60
CA TYR A 246 -3.52 11.46 17.21
C TYR A 246 -2.33 12.41 17.01
N TRP A 247 -2.25 13.50 17.75
CA TRP A 247 -1.13 14.43 17.66
C TRP A 247 0.21 13.78 18.00
N PHE A 248 0.21 12.91 18.99
CA PHE A 248 1.39 12.14 19.34
C PHE A 248 1.71 11.08 18.27
N ALA A 249 0.70 10.37 17.77
CA ALA A 249 0.88 9.44 16.67
C ALA A 249 1.41 10.14 15.41
N LEU A 250 0.93 11.35 15.12
CA LEU A 250 1.41 12.20 14.03
C LEU A 250 2.90 12.54 14.19
N LEU A 251 3.32 12.95 15.40
CA LEU A 251 4.73 13.20 15.69
C LEU A 251 5.58 11.95 15.48
N MET A 252 5.11 10.79 15.92
CA MET A 252 5.80 9.53 15.71
C MET A 252 5.90 9.15 14.23
N ASN A 253 4.85 9.40 13.43
CA ASN A 253 4.91 9.23 11.98
C ASN A 253 5.94 10.15 11.33
N LEU A 254 5.99 11.42 11.73
CA LEU A 254 6.99 12.38 11.23
C LEU A 254 8.41 11.96 11.58
N LEU A 255 8.63 11.43 12.78
CA LEU A 255 9.93 10.89 13.17
C LEU A 255 10.28 9.67 12.31
N ASP A 256 9.36 8.72 12.14
CA ASP A 256 9.62 7.49 11.39
C ASP A 256 10.02 7.77 9.94
N ILE A 257 9.29 8.63 9.23
CA ILE A 257 9.61 8.93 7.83
C ILE A 257 10.91 9.71 7.63
N ASN A 258 11.47 10.31 8.68
CA ASN A 258 12.68 11.12 8.60
C ASN A 258 13.92 10.48 9.23
N LEU A 259 13.76 9.44 10.02
CA LEU A 259 14.85 8.65 10.57
C LEU A 259 15.20 7.49 9.65
N ASN A 260 16.48 7.09 9.68
CA ASN A 260 16.92 5.84 9.10
C ASN A 260 16.80 4.74 10.16
N HIS A 261 16.19 3.62 9.77
CA HIS A 261 15.95 2.51 10.68
C HIS A 261 16.83 1.31 10.33
N ASN A 262 17.50 0.74 11.29
CA ASN A 262 18.25 -0.53 11.13
C ASN A 262 17.33 -1.75 11.20
N THR A 263 16.09 -1.57 11.66
CA THR A 263 15.05 -2.60 11.73
C THR A 263 13.68 -1.95 11.71
N GLY A 264 12.69 -2.65 11.17
CA GLY A 264 11.31 -2.18 11.09
C GLY A 264 10.39 -3.30 10.62
N THR A 265 9.08 -3.13 10.77
CA THR A 265 8.11 -4.16 10.37
C THR A 265 7.64 -4.04 8.93
N GLY A 266 8.10 -3.03 8.20
CA GLY A 266 7.85 -2.85 6.78
C GLY A 266 9.12 -2.50 6.03
N LEU A 267 9.10 -2.67 4.71
CA LEU A 267 10.14 -2.27 3.77
C LEU A 267 9.58 -1.27 2.76
N ILE A 268 10.40 -0.28 2.44
CA ILE A 268 10.24 0.58 1.27
C ILE A 268 11.38 0.30 0.33
N VAL A 269 11.05 -0.20 -0.86
CA VAL A 269 12.03 -0.62 -1.87
C VAL A 269 11.94 0.27 -3.09
N LYS A 270 13.08 0.74 -3.56
CA LYS A 270 13.23 1.48 -4.81
C LYS A 270 14.20 0.74 -5.69
N ALA A 271 13.76 0.34 -6.87
CA ALA A 271 14.62 -0.31 -7.84
C ALA A 271 14.55 0.42 -9.17
N GLN A 272 15.69 0.60 -9.83
CA GLN A 272 15.80 1.33 -11.08
C GLN A 272 16.22 0.39 -12.21
N ARG A 273 15.49 0.48 -13.32
CA ARG A 273 15.84 -0.22 -14.57
C ARG A 273 17.02 0.42 -15.28
#